data_7ee1f01c2aca267f8a32eddebc12f1ab
#
_entry.id   7ee1f01c2aca267f8a32eddebc12f1ab
#
_cell.length_a   1.000
_cell.length_b   1.000
_cell.length_c   1.000
_cell.angle_alpha   90.00
_cell.angle_beta   90.00
_cell.angle_gamma   90.00
#
_symmetry.space_group_name_H-M   'P 1'
#
loop_
_entity.id
_entity.type
_entity.pdbx_description
1 polymer ?
#
loop_
_entity_poly.entity_id
_entity_poly.type
_entity_poly.pdbx_seq_one_letter_code
_entity_poly.pdbx_strand_id
1 'polypeptide(L)'
;MTCKENTIDKINSVGYINPIFPDEMHTTIKDSGDRTKFDTGAVRDMREGKGRCDLMPLEVVAEFLILFHSQQVAAPINHIAWFQKSGDTEELYRSLYKFCMMQPDWNLSPATMFLEVSKHFEDGAKKYGESNYKLGIPTWCYIDSAIRHYLKWLRGDKDEPHDRAFVWNLMCCIWEVDYHDKEDT
;
A
#
# COMPACT_ATOMS: atom_id res chain seq x y z
N MET A 1 -16.58 28.10 -21.53
CA MET A 1 -16.43 27.76 -20.10
C MET A 1 -17.67 27.04 -19.57
N THR A 2 -18.20 26.01 -20.25
CA THR A 2 -19.52 25.43 -19.88
C THR A 2 -19.56 23.89 -20.00
N CYS A 3 -18.42 23.23 -20.23
CA CYS A 3 -18.42 21.76 -20.41
C CYS A 3 -17.99 20.95 -19.17
N LYS A 4 -17.40 21.58 -18.13
CA LYS A 4 -16.91 20.88 -16.92
C LYS A 4 -17.99 20.76 -15.82
N GLU A 5 -18.91 21.70 -15.70
CA GLU A 5 -19.93 21.67 -14.63
C GLU A 5 -20.98 20.56 -14.81
N ASN A 6 -21.34 20.23 -16.05
CA ASN A 6 -22.36 19.19 -16.32
C ASN A 6 -21.90 17.74 -16.15
N THR A 7 -20.60 17.49 -16.06
CA THR A 7 -20.06 16.14 -15.89
C THR A 7 -19.94 15.76 -14.41
N ILE A 8 -19.60 16.73 -13.56
CA ILE A 8 -19.43 16.54 -12.12
C ILE A 8 -20.77 16.25 -11.44
N ASP A 9 -21.85 16.95 -11.83
CA ASP A 9 -23.18 16.76 -11.24
C ASP A 9 -23.80 15.39 -11.58
N LYS A 10 -23.45 14.81 -12.72
CA LYS A 10 -23.90 13.45 -13.10
C LYS A 10 -23.15 12.33 -12.39
N ILE A 11 -21.89 12.56 -11.99
CA ILE A 11 -21.05 11.58 -11.30
C ILE A 11 -21.41 11.50 -9.81
N ASN A 12 -21.80 12.64 -9.21
CA ASN A 12 -22.20 12.71 -7.79
C ASN A 12 -23.53 11.98 -7.47
N SER A 13 -24.28 11.52 -8.49
CA SER A 13 -25.50 10.75 -8.32
C SER A 13 -25.29 9.23 -8.30
N VAL A 14 -24.09 8.73 -8.54
CA VAL A 14 -23.74 7.31 -8.38
C VAL A 14 -23.47 7.08 -6.90
N GLY A 15 -24.42 6.42 -6.24
CA GLY A 15 -24.39 6.18 -4.79
C GLY A 15 -23.06 5.57 -4.33
N TYR A 16 -22.63 5.99 -3.14
CA TYR A 16 -21.49 5.43 -2.42
C TYR A 16 -21.55 3.90 -2.42
N ILE A 17 -20.64 3.27 -3.12
CA ILE A 17 -20.39 1.85 -2.91
C ILE A 17 -19.53 1.78 -1.65
N ASN A 18 -20.19 1.58 -0.49
CA ASN A 18 -19.46 1.15 0.69
C ASN A 18 -18.76 -0.16 0.32
N PRO A 19 -17.44 -0.28 0.52
CA PRO A 19 -16.80 -1.58 0.39
C PRO A 19 -17.49 -2.54 1.36
N ILE A 20 -18.23 -3.51 0.80
CA ILE A 20 -18.87 -4.59 1.58
C ILE A 20 -17.70 -5.48 2.01
N PHE A 21 -17.37 -5.47 3.30
CA PHE A 21 -16.38 -6.36 3.89
C PHE A 21 -17.03 -7.70 4.21
N PRO A 22 -16.75 -8.79 3.48
CA PRO A 22 -17.22 -10.13 3.86
C PRO A 22 -16.42 -10.66 5.05
N ASP A 23 -17.08 -11.42 5.92
CA ASP A 23 -16.59 -11.89 7.22
C ASP A 23 -15.43 -12.93 7.20
N GLU A 24 -14.97 -13.39 6.04
CA GLU A 24 -13.88 -14.37 5.96
C GLU A 24 -12.69 -13.81 5.20
N MET A 25 -11.69 -13.36 5.93
CA MET A 25 -10.42 -12.88 5.38
C MET A 25 -9.38 -14.00 5.45
N HIS A 26 -8.76 -14.33 4.31
CA HIS A 26 -7.57 -15.18 4.31
C HIS A 26 -6.47 -14.53 5.15
N THR A 27 -5.91 -15.28 6.10
CA THR A 27 -4.97 -14.75 7.10
C THR A 27 -3.51 -14.86 6.68
N THR A 28 -3.21 -15.51 5.56
CA THR A 28 -1.84 -15.82 5.10
C THR A 28 -1.46 -15.12 3.82
N ILE A 29 -0.18 -14.79 3.68
CA ILE A 29 0.41 -14.20 2.46
C ILE A 29 0.48 -15.26 1.36
N LYS A 30 0.07 -14.92 0.14
CA LYS A 30 0.29 -15.77 -1.05
C LYS A 30 1.78 -15.98 -1.31
N ASP A 31 2.15 -17.20 -1.66
CA ASP A 31 3.50 -17.57 -2.06
C ASP A 31 3.49 -18.08 -3.52
N SER A 32 4.25 -17.41 -4.41
CA SER A 32 4.42 -17.85 -5.79
C SER A 32 5.41 -19.01 -5.93
N GLY A 33 6.20 -19.29 -4.90
CA GLY A 33 7.30 -20.25 -4.95
C GLY A 33 8.60 -19.67 -5.52
N ASP A 34 8.51 -18.75 -6.46
CA ASP A 34 9.67 -18.11 -7.10
C ASP A 34 10.08 -16.82 -6.40
N ARG A 35 11.37 -16.51 -6.47
CA ARG A 35 11.99 -15.35 -5.78
C ARG A 35 12.83 -14.51 -6.72
N THR A 36 12.67 -13.19 -6.62
CA THR A 36 13.68 -12.22 -7.05
C THR A 36 14.73 -12.09 -5.96
N LYS A 37 16.01 -12.24 -6.31
CA LYS A 37 17.15 -12.02 -5.41
C LYS A 37 17.84 -10.72 -5.77
N PHE A 38 18.23 -9.94 -4.76
CA PHE A 38 19.02 -8.73 -4.91
C PHE A 38 20.50 -9.02 -4.54
N ASP A 39 21.42 -8.20 -5.06
CA ASP A 39 22.87 -8.34 -4.78
C ASP A 39 23.19 -8.18 -3.28
N THR A 40 22.33 -7.49 -2.54
CA THR A 40 22.39 -7.34 -1.07
C THR A 40 22.05 -8.62 -0.30
N GLY A 41 21.58 -9.67 -0.99
CA GLY A 41 21.08 -10.88 -0.37
C GLY A 41 19.59 -10.87 -0.02
N ALA A 42 18.95 -9.71 -0.10
CA ALA A 42 17.51 -9.60 0.07
C ALA A 42 16.75 -10.43 -0.98
N VAL A 43 15.55 -10.89 -0.63
CA VAL A 43 14.69 -11.66 -1.54
C VAL A 43 13.24 -11.15 -1.50
N ARG A 44 12.56 -11.24 -2.63
CA ARG A 44 11.11 -10.97 -2.77
C ARG A 44 10.46 -11.97 -3.70
N ASP A 45 9.12 -12.06 -3.66
CA ASP A 45 8.35 -12.77 -4.67
C ASP A 45 8.63 -12.23 -6.07
N MET A 46 8.56 -13.13 -7.06
CA MET A 46 8.59 -12.75 -8.46
C MET A 46 7.55 -11.67 -8.75
N ARG A 47 8.00 -10.67 -9.50
CA ARG A 47 7.18 -9.52 -9.87
C ARG A 47 6.56 -9.66 -11.25
N GLU A 48 7.15 -10.49 -12.09
CA GLU A 48 6.73 -10.71 -13.46
C GLU A 48 5.25 -11.09 -13.54
N GLY A 49 4.52 -10.49 -14.46
CA GLY A 49 3.09 -10.72 -14.67
C GLY A 49 2.15 -10.07 -13.65
N LYS A 50 2.66 -9.44 -12.58
CA LYS A 50 1.83 -8.77 -11.56
C LYS A 50 1.50 -7.31 -11.90
N GLY A 51 2.04 -6.77 -12.99
CA GLY A 51 1.95 -5.35 -13.34
C GLY A 51 2.97 -4.50 -12.60
N ARG A 52 3.19 -3.29 -13.10
CA ARG A 52 4.11 -2.28 -12.56
C ARG A 52 3.32 -1.09 -12.05
N CYS A 53 2.77 -1.20 -10.84
CA CYS A 53 1.99 -0.13 -10.23
C CYS A 53 2.84 1.11 -9.90
N ASP A 54 4.14 0.94 -9.67
CA ASP A 54 5.10 2.02 -9.45
C ASP A 54 5.33 2.92 -10.70
N LEU A 55 5.00 2.43 -11.89
CA LEU A 55 5.12 3.18 -13.15
C LEU A 55 3.84 3.93 -13.55
N MET A 56 2.75 3.75 -12.82
CA MET A 56 1.53 4.49 -13.10
C MET A 56 1.70 5.96 -12.71
N PRO A 57 1.12 6.92 -13.45
CA PRO A 57 1.05 8.31 -13.04
C PRO A 57 0.09 8.44 -11.84
N LEU A 58 0.62 8.31 -10.62
CA LEU A 58 -0.18 8.19 -9.40
C LEU A 58 -1.04 9.41 -9.13
N GLU A 59 -0.63 10.59 -9.57
CA GLU A 59 -1.44 11.80 -9.50
C GLU A 59 -2.74 11.64 -10.30
N VAL A 60 -2.66 11.03 -11.48
CA VAL A 60 -3.85 10.75 -12.31
C VAL A 60 -4.71 9.68 -11.67
N VAL A 61 -4.11 8.63 -11.10
CA VAL A 61 -4.83 7.60 -10.35
C VAL A 61 -5.59 8.21 -9.17
N ALA A 62 -4.94 9.08 -8.40
CA ALA A 62 -5.57 9.77 -7.27
C ALA A 62 -6.74 10.66 -7.71
N GLU A 63 -6.61 11.44 -8.79
CA GLU A 63 -7.69 12.25 -9.33
C GLU A 63 -8.90 11.39 -9.75
N PHE A 64 -8.66 10.23 -10.38
CA PHE A 64 -9.73 9.29 -10.68
C PHE A 64 -10.41 8.75 -9.42
N LEU A 65 -9.65 8.41 -8.38
CA LEU A 65 -10.21 7.94 -7.11
C LEU A 65 -11.06 9.02 -6.41
N ILE A 66 -10.70 10.31 -6.53
CA ILE A 66 -11.52 11.41 -6.05
C ILE A 66 -12.87 11.43 -6.77
N LEU A 67 -12.86 11.26 -8.10
CA LEU A 67 -14.09 11.31 -8.91
C LEU A 67 -15.02 10.12 -8.64
N PHE A 68 -14.46 8.91 -8.48
CA PHE A 68 -15.26 7.69 -8.33
C PHE A 68 -15.60 7.36 -6.87
N HIS A 69 -14.80 7.84 -5.91
CA HIS A 69 -14.98 7.55 -4.49
C HIS A 69 -15.00 8.85 -3.66
N SER A 70 -13.84 9.31 -3.19
CA SER A 70 -13.71 10.53 -2.39
C SER A 70 -12.24 10.94 -2.25
N GLN A 71 -12.01 12.16 -1.75
CA GLN A 71 -10.66 12.60 -1.36
C GLN A 71 -10.03 11.70 -0.29
N GLN A 72 -10.83 11.17 0.62
CA GLN A 72 -10.34 10.27 1.66
C GLN A 72 -9.75 8.99 1.06
N VAL A 73 -10.44 8.38 0.09
CA VAL A 73 -9.97 7.17 -0.62
C VAL A 73 -8.78 7.48 -1.51
N ALA A 74 -8.69 8.65 -2.10
CA ALA A 74 -7.54 9.03 -2.92
C ALA A 74 -6.29 9.40 -2.10
N ALA A 75 -6.46 9.84 -0.85
CA ALA A 75 -5.39 10.42 -0.05
C ALA A 75 -4.14 9.52 0.13
N PRO A 76 -4.26 8.21 0.41
CA PRO A 76 -3.08 7.35 0.51
C PRO A 76 -2.23 7.33 -0.77
N ILE A 77 -2.86 7.24 -1.94
CA ILE A 77 -2.17 7.25 -3.24
C ILE A 77 -1.55 8.62 -3.53
N ASN A 78 -2.26 9.71 -3.21
CA ASN A 78 -1.73 11.06 -3.36
C ASN A 78 -0.42 11.25 -2.56
N HIS A 79 -0.39 10.81 -1.31
CA HIS A 79 0.81 10.91 -0.49
C HIS A 79 1.96 10.05 -1.03
N ILE A 80 1.69 8.85 -1.57
CA ILE A 80 2.71 8.04 -2.25
C ILE A 80 3.24 8.78 -3.50
N ALA A 81 2.37 9.42 -4.30
CA ALA A 81 2.78 10.23 -5.45
C ALA A 81 3.68 11.40 -5.03
N TRP A 82 3.36 12.09 -3.93
CA TRP A 82 4.19 13.14 -3.37
C TRP A 82 5.55 12.62 -2.89
N PHE A 83 5.59 11.45 -2.24
CA PHE A 83 6.86 10.80 -1.86
C PHE A 83 7.73 10.50 -3.08
N GLN A 84 7.17 9.90 -4.14
CA GLN A 84 7.93 9.62 -5.36
C GLN A 84 8.55 10.88 -5.99
N LYS A 85 7.92 12.03 -5.79
CA LYS A 85 8.34 13.32 -6.34
C LYS A 85 9.36 14.06 -5.48
N SER A 86 9.19 14.00 -4.17
CA SER A 86 9.99 14.78 -3.19
C SER A 86 11.07 13.97 -2.50
N GLY A 87 10.90 12.65 -2.38
CA GLY A 87 11.71 11.79 -1.51
C GLY A 87 11.43 11.97 -0.02
N ASP A 88 10.41 12.80 0.35
CA ASP A 88 10.09 13.10 1.74
C ASP A 88 9.28 11.95 2.36
N THR A 89 9.89 11.23 3.31
CA THR A 89 9.28 10.10 4.01
C THR A 89 8.08 10.50 4.88
N GLU A 90 7.97 11.77 5.26
CA GLU A 90 6.76 12.28 5.96
C GLU A 90 5.49 12.02 5.14
N GLU A 91 5.60 12.00 3.81
CA GLU A 91 4.47 11.69 2.93
C GLU A 91 4.04 10.22 3.05
N LEU A 92 4.97 9.28 3.29
CA LEU A 92 4.63 7.88 3.54
C LEU A 92 3.93 7.72 4.90
N TYR A 93 4.37 8.42 5.93
CA TYR A 93 3.67 8.46 7.23
C TYR A 93 2.25 9.01 7.09
N ARG A 94 2.05 10.04 6.29
CA ARG A 94 0.72 10.60 5.98
C ARG A 94 -0.14 9.59 5.23
N SER A 95 0.42 8.86 4.27
CA SER A 95 -0.28 7.78 3.57
C SER A 95 -0.76 6.71 4.54
N LEU A 96 0.10 6.23 5.44
CA LEU A 96 -0.24 5.29 6.52
C LEU A 96 -1.37 5.81 7.40
N TYR A 97 -1.23 7.05 7.88
CA TYR A 97 -2.26 7.69 8.71
C TYR A 97 -3.61 7.76 8.01
N LYS A 98 -3.63 8.23 6.75
CA LYS A 98 -4.86 8.33 5.97
C LYS A 98 -5.52 6.96 5.78
N PHE A 99 -4.73 5.93 5.49
CA PHE A 99 -5.24 4.58 5.36
C PHE A 99 -5.77 4.02 6.68
N CYS A 100 -5.04 4.20 7.78
CA CYS A 100 -5.48 3.81 9.12
C CYS A 100 -6.83 4.42 9.50
N MET A 101 -7.03 5.71 9.19
CA MET A 101 -8.29 6.41 9.45
C MET A 101 -9.49 5.90 8.63
N MET A 102 -9.25 5.12 7.59
CA MET A 102 -10.29 4.47 6.78
C MET A 102 -10.69 3.11 7.33
N GLN A 103 -9.90 2.53 8.24
CA GLN A 103 -10.18 1.21 8.81
C GLN A 103 -10.98 1.36 10.12
N PRO A 104 -12.17 0.75 10.25
CA PRO A 104 -13.03 0.94 11.42
C PRO A 104 -12.34 0.62 12.76
N ASP A 105 -11.55 -0.47 12.79
CA ASP A 105 -10.90 -0.93 14.01
C ASP A 105 -9.57 -0.20 14.28
N TRP A 106 -8.88 0.25 13.23
CA TRP A 106 -7.55 0.87 13.35
C TRP A 106 -7.62 2.36 13.69
N ASN A 107 -8.66 3.07 13.26
CA ASN A 107 -8.85 4.47 13.60
C ASN A 107 -9.15 4.69 15.09
N LEU A 108 -9.69 3.67 15.75
CA LEU A 108 -9.94 3.68 17.19
C LEU A 108 -8.68 3.36 17.99
N SER A 109 -7.79 2.52 17.45
CA SER A 109 -6.55 2.12 18.10
C SER A 109 -5.46 1.78 17.08
N PRO A 110 -4.48 2.67 16.85
CA PRO A 110 -3.31 2.35 16.03
C PRO A 110 -2.54 1.09 16.50
N ALA A 111 -2.61 0.76 17.78
CA ALA A 111 -2.03 -0.47 18.31
C ALA A 111 -2.64 -1.73 17.67
N THR A 112 -3.94 -1.72 17.37
CA THR A 112 -4.61 -2.82 16.65
C THR A 112 -3.99 -3.01 15.27
N MET A 113 -3.75 -1.92 14.54
CA MET A 113 -3.05 -1.96 13.25
C MET A 113 -1.68 -2.61 13.38
N PHE A 114 -0.86 -2.19 14.35
CA PHE A 114 0.48 -2.73 14.53
C PHE A 114 0.48 -4.22 14.90
N LEU A 115 -0.45 -4.67 15.74
CA LEU A 115 -0.61 -6.09 16.06
C LEU A 115 -1.04 -6.91 14.83
N GLU A 116 -1.93 -6.39 14.00
CA GLU A 116 -2.32 -7.07 12.76
C GLU A 116 -1.18 -7.10 11.74
N VAL A 117 -0.45 -6.01 11.59
CA VAL A 117 0.72 -5.95 10.68
C VAL A 117 1.86 -6.82 11.17
N SER A 118 2.03 -7.02 12.50
CA SER A 118 3.05 -7.92 13.04
C SER A 118 2.89 -9.36 12.54
N LYS A 119 1.67 -9.82 12.28
CA LYS A 119 1.38 -11.13 11.66
C LYS A 119 1.95 -11.20 10.23
N HIS A 120 1.92 -10.08 9.51
CA HIS A 120 2.51 -10.00 8.16
C HIS A 120 4.05 -10.07 8.20
N PHE A 121 4.68 -9.47 9.23
CA PHE A 121 6.12 -9.64 9.48
C PHE A 121 6.47 -11.09 9.82
N GLU A 122 5.66 -11.78 10.64
CA GLU A 122 5.85 -13.19 10.97
C GLU A 122 5.78 -14.07 9.71
N ASP A 123 4.77 -13.87 8.86
CA ASP A 123 4.63 -14.61 7.61
C ASP A 123 5.77 -14.30 6.63
N GLY A 124 6.20 -13.04 6.57
CA GLY A 124 7.36 -12.63 5.80
C GLY A 124 8.65 -13.28 6.28
N ALA A 125 8.87 -13.38 7.59
CA ALA A 125 10.02 -14.05 8.18
C ALA A 125 10.07 -15.54 7.84
N LYS A 126 8.93 -16.24 7.90
CA LYS A 126 8.79 -17.63 7.47
C LYS A 126 9.14 -17.84 5.99
N LYS A 127 8.76 -16.87 5.15
CA LYS A 127 8.87 -16.93 3.69
C LYS A 127 10.24 -16.52 3.14
N TYR A 128 10.86 -15.50 3.73
CA TYR A 128 12.06 -14.84 3.22
C TYR A 128 13.24 -14.85 4.19
N GLY A 129 13.04 -15.28 5.43
CA GLY A 129 13.98 -15.15 6.54
C GLY A 129 13.71 -13.92 7.40
N GLU A 130 14.12 -14.01 8.67
CA GLU A 130 14.00 -12.90 9.62
C GLU A 130 14.78 -11.68 9.13
N SER A 131 14.20 -10.50 9.32
CA SER A 131 14.83 -9.21 8.97
C SER A 131 15.21 -9.05 7.48
N ASN A 132 14.67 -9.86 6.57
CA ASN A 132 14.96 -9.75 5.13
C ASN A 132 14.72 -8.33 4.58
N TYR A 133 13.76 -7.57 5.13
CA TYR A 133 13.50 -6.19 4.73
C TYR A 133 14.67 -5.24 5.05
N LYS A 134 15.56 -5.62 5.97
CA LYS A 134 16.76 -4.85 6.36
C LYS A 134 17.96 -5.06 5.43
N LEU A 135 17.86 -5.96 4.48
CA LEU A 135 18.96 -6.29 3.57
C LEU A 135 19.05 -5.38 2.33
N GLY A 136 18.32 -4.26 2.29
CA GLY A 136 18.39 -3.31 1.19
C GLY A 136 17.55 -3.74 -0.02
N ILE A 137 16.23 -3.68 0.11
CA ILE A 137 15.30 -3.86 -1.00
C ILE A 137 14.98 -2.48 -1.61
N PRO A 138 15.16 -2.28 -2.92
CA PRO A 138 14.88 -0.99 -3.54
C PRO A 138 13.48 -0.45 -3.23
N THR A 139 13.37 0.82 -2.86
CA THR A 139 12.11 1.48 -2.43
C THR A 139 10.98 1.32 -3.44
N TRP A 140 11.28 1.35 -4.75
CA TRP A 140 10.27 1.15 -5.80
C TRP A 140 9.58 -0.23 -5.72
N CYS A 141 10.26 -1.26 -5.17
CA CYS A 141 9.65 -2.59 -4.96
C CYS A 141 8.56 -2.54 -3.90
N TYR A 142 8.78 -1.77 -2.85
CA TYR A 142 7.78 -1.55 -1.79
C TYR A 142 6.61 -0.71 -2.31
N ILE A 143 6.89 0.37 -3.04
CA ILE A 143 5.87 1.24 -3.62
C ILE A 143 4.98 0.46 -4.61
N ASP A 144 5.58 -0.29 -5.54
CA ASP A 144 4.83 -1.14 -6.48
C ASP A 144 3.87 -2.09 -5.76
N SER A 145 4.36 -2.77 -4.74
CA SER A 145 3.55 -3.71 -3.95
C SER A 145 2.48 -3.00 -3.12
N ALA A 146 2.83 -1.87 -2.47
CA ALA A 146 1.88 -1.09 -1.68
C ALA A 146 0.68 -0.66 -2.54
N ILE A 147 0.93 -0.04 -3.68
CA ILE A 147 -0.13 0.43 -4.58
C ILE A 147 -1.00 -0.74 -5.05
N ARG A 148 -0.39 -1.86 -5.44
CA ARG A 148 -1.12 -3.06 -5.86
C ARG A 148 -2.03 -3.59 -4.76
N HIS A 149 -1.55 -3.68 -3.51
CA HIS A 149 -2.34 -4.12 -2.36
C HIS A 149 -3.44 -3.12 -2.03
N TYR A 150 -3.18 -1.81 -2.13
CA TYR A 150 -4.21 -0.79 -1.95
C TYR A 150 -5.35 -0.95 -2.96
N LEU A 151 -5.02 -1.10 -4.25
CA LEU A 151 -6.03 -1.26 -5.31
C LEU A 151 -6.80 -2.57 -5.18
N LYS A 152 -6.15 -3.67 -4.77
CA LYS A 152 -6.80 -4.94 -4.48
C LYS A 152 -7.73 -4.84 -3.27
N TRP A 153 -7.27 -4.18 -2.20
CA TRP A 153 -8.12 -3.89 -1.04
C TRP A 153 -9.35 -3.08 -1.44
N LEU A 154 -9.17 -2.02 -2.22
CA LEU A 154 -10.26 -1.17 -2.70
C LEU A 154 -11.22 -1.93 -3.62
N ARG A 155 -10.74 -2.87 -4.40
CA ARG A 155 -11.55 -3.78 -5.24
C ARG A 155 -12.30 -4.83 -4.42
N GLY A 156 -11.91 -5.06 -3.17
CA GLY A 156 -12.50 -6.04 -2.28
C GLY A 156 -11.95 -7.46 -2.44
N ASP A 157 -10.75 -7.63 -2.99
CA ASP A 157 -10.07 -8.93 -3.10
C ASP A 157 -9.82 -9.52 -1.70
N LYS A 158 -9.96 -10.86 -1.60
CA LYS A 158 -9.83 -11.61 -0.34
C LYS A 158 -8.80 -12.73 -0.41
N ASP A 159 -8.01 -12.76 -1.45
CA ASP A 159 -6.98 -13.78 -1.67
C ASP A 159 -5.80 -13.68 -0.69
N GLU A 160 -5.62 -12.54 -0.05
CA GLU A 160 -4.67 -12.27 1.03
C GLU A 160 -5.07 -11.01 1.81
N PRO A 161 -4.50 -10.73 3.00
CA PRO A 161 -4.81 -9.55 3.80
C PRO A 161 -4.16 -8.29 3.21
N HIS A 162 -4.79 -7.70 2.19
CA HIS A 162 -4.24 -6.58 1.42
C HIS A 162 -4.07 -5.30 2.24
N ASP A 163 -4.90 -5.06 3.25
CA ASP A 163 -4.78 -3.96 4.21
C ASP A 163 -3.46 -4.03 4.98
N ARG A 164 -3.16 -5.18 5.58
CA ARG A 164 -1.88 -5.43 6.28
C ARG A 164 -0.69 -5.36 5.34
N ALA A 165 -0.83 -5.92 4.14
CA ALA A 165 0.23 -5.91 3.14
C ALA A 165 0.54 -4.50 2.64
N PHE A 166 -0.47 -3.62 2.48
CA PHE A 166 -0.27 -2.22 2.16
C PHE A 166 0.57 -1.52 3.22
N VAL A 167 0.15 -1.61 4.49
CA VAL A 167 0.85 -0.98 5.62
C VAL A 167 2.27 -1.53 5.77
N TRP A 168 2.44 -2.86 5.68
CA TRP A 168 3.74 -3.52 5.78
C TRP A 168 4.73 -2.98 4.73
N ASN A 169 4.30 -2.86 3.46
CA ASN A 169 5.16 -2.34 2.41
C ASN A 169 5.57 -0.88 2.66
N LEU A 170 4.65 -0.03 3.15
CA LEU A 170 4.99 1.36 3.49
C LEU A 170 5.95 1.44 4.69
N MET A 171 5.73 0.63 5.74
CA MET A 171 6.64 0.57 6.89
C MET A 171 8.06 0.15 6.48
N CYS A 172 8.18 -0.89 5.64
CA CYS A 172 9.48 -1.31 5.12
C CYS A 172 10.12 -0.26 4.20
N CYS A 173 9.33 0.45 3.40
CA CYS A 173 9.83 1.55 2.57
C CYS A 173 10.37 2.71 3.40
N ILE A 174 9.66 3.10 4.45
CA ILE A 174 10.10 4.13 5.40
C ILE A 174 11.40 3.70 6.08
N TRP A 175 11.45 2.45 6.54
CA TRP A 175 12.67 1.93 7.18
C TRP A 175 13.87 1.97 6.23
N GLU A 176 13.70 1.58 4.98
CA GLU A 176 14.75 1.60 3.95
C GLU A 176 15.30 3.01 3.73
N VAL A 177 14.44 4.04 3.68
CA VAL A 177 14.88 5.42 3.45
C VAL A 177 15.47 6.06 4.70
N ASP A 178 14.84 5.85 5.87
CA ASP A 178 15.20 6.60 7.08
C ASP A 178 16.27 5.92 7.94
N TYR A 179 16.41 4.60 7.86
CA TYR A 179 17.19 3.83 8.84
C TYR A 179 18.23 2.89 8.24
N HIS A 180 18.10 2.46 6.97
CA HIS A 180 19.00 1.45 6.39
C HIS A 180 20.49 1.86 6.50
N ASP A 181 20.83 3.08 6.05
CA ASP A 181 22.22 3.56 6.08
C ASP A 181 22.73 3.95 7.48
N LYS A 182 21.86 3.90 8.52
CA LYS A 182 22.20 4.32 9.89
C LYS A 182 22.54 3.15 10.81
N GLU A 183 22.22 1.91 10.43
CA GLU A 183 22.59 0.72 11.23
C GLU A 183 24.08 0.35 11.08
N ASP A 184 24.79 0.87 10.05
CA ASP A 184 26.21 0.60 9.79
C ASP A 184 27.16 1.63 10.44
N THR A 185 26.62 2.59 11.22
CA THR A 185 27.41 3.61 11.96
C THR A 185 27.32 3.41 13.47
#